data_f7e2d7027f8286e101aea0942608269e
#
_entry.id   f7e2d7027f8286e101aea0942608269e
#
_cell.length_a   1.000
_cell.length_b   1.000
_cell.length_c   1.000
_cell.angle_alpha   90.00
_cell.angle_beta   90.00
_cell.angle_gamma   90.00
#
_symmetry.space_group_name_H-M   'P 1'
#
loop_
_entity.id
_entity.type
_entity.pdbx_description
1 polymer ?
#
loop_
_entity_poly.entity_id
_entity_poly.type
_entity_poly.pdbx_seq_one_letter_code
_entity_poly.pdbx_strand_id
1 'polypeptide(L)'
;GRLKNRPTPLHLRNRFALRDEEVLLLADWALKIEDHYSRKRGSPTPMDIEWAKDGPTGELFVLQARPETVHSQKTPVLRVFRLLKRGEVLAEGLAVGEAIAAGRARILKDPKEMDRFQEGEVLVTETTNPDWEPIMRKAAAIVTGRGGRTSHAAIVARELGVPAVVGAVGATRSVPEGE
;
A
#
# COMPACT_ATOMS: atom_id res chain seq x y z
N GLY A 1 -19.58 20.55 -6.90
CA GLY A 1 -18.66 20.98 -7.96
C GLY A 1 -18.06 19.79 -8.67
N ARG A 2 -17.84 19.89 -9.98
CA ARG A 2 -17.29 18.79 -10.78
C ARG A 2 -15.76 18.82 -10.66
N LEU A 3 -15.14 17.75 -10.17
CA LEU A 3 -13.69 17.57 -10.18
C LEU A 3 -13.16 17.62 -11.63
N LYS A 4 -12.13 18.43 -11.87
CA LYS A 4 -11.49 18.57 -13.17
C LYS A 4 -9.98 18.33 -13.01
N ASN A 5 -9.48 17.26 -13.60
CA ASN A 5 -8.05 16.99 -13.65
C ASN A 5 -7.36 17.98 -14.59
N ARG A 6 -6.32 18.65 -14.10
CA ARG A 6 -5.44 19.50 -14.91
C ARG A 6 -4.02 18.95 -14.87
N PRO A 7 -3.36 18.74 -16.00
CA PRO A 7 -1.96 18.31 -16.01
C PRO A 7 -1.09 19.45 -15.44
N THR A 8 -0.13 19.08 -14.59
CA THR A 8 0.86 20.04 -14.09
C THR A 8 1.72 20.55 -15.28
N PRO A 9 1.91 21.87 -15.43
CA PRO A 9 2.78 22.46 -16.46
C PRO A 9 4.19 21.87 -16.39
N LEU A 10 4.81 21.64 -17.54
CA LEU A 10 6.14 20.97 -17.62
C LEU A 10 7.20 21.65 -16.77
N HIS A 11 7.23 22.98 -16.73
CA HIS A 11 8.22 23.75 -15.96
C HIS A 11 8.06 23.62 -14.43
N LEU A 12 6.92 23.11 -13.96
CA LEU A 12 6.66 22.86 -12.53
C LEU A 12 6.90 21.40 -12.12
N ARG A 13 6.93 20.46 -13.07
CA ARG A 13 7.06 19.03 -12.75
C ARG A 13 8.39 18.64 -12.11
N ASN A 14 9.45 19.40 -12.41
CA ASN A 14 10.80 19.14 -11.92
C ASN A 14 11.23 20.13 -10.81
N ARG A 15 10.26 20.73 -10.12
CA ARG A 15 10.52 21.60 -8.97
C ARG A 15 9.98 20.97 -7.69
N PHE A 16 10.69 21.17 -6.60
CA PHE A 16 10.17 20.87 -5.28
C PHE A 16 8.92 21.71 -5.01
N ALA A 17 7.90 21.08 -4.42
CA ALA A 17 6.66 21.75 -4.08
C ALA A 17 6.80 22.66 -2.84
N LEU A 18 7.77 22.35 -1.99
CA LEU A 18 8.06 23.04 -0.74
C LEU A 18 9.45 23.70 -0.81
N ARG A 19 9.60 24.79 -0.07
CA ARG A 19 10.86 25.42 0.27
C ARG A 19 11.46 24.76 1.51
N ASP A 20 12.75 24.91 1.74
CA ASP A 20 13.46 24.29 2.87
C ASP A 20 12.85 24.70 4.23
N GLU A 21 12.48 25.99 4.39
CA GLU A 21 11.85 26.47 5.61
C GLU A 21 10.46 25.81 5.84
N GLU A 22 9.74 25.54 4.77
CA GLU A 22 8.43 24.87 4.84
C GLU A 22 8.59 23.39 5.22
N VAL A 23 9.64 22.74 4.73
CA VAL A 23 9.98 21.36 5.12
C VAL A 23 10.34 21.31 6.61
N LEU A 24 11.17 22.25 7.09
CA LEU A 24 11.54 22.34 8.51
C LEU A 24 10.32 22.63 9.40
N LEU A 25 9.42 23.48 8.97
CA LEU A 25 8.18 23.77 9.69
C LEU A 25 7.27 22.52 9.80
N LEU A 26 7.10 21.77 8.71
CA LEU A 26 6.35 20.52 8.74
C LEU A 26 7.02 19.47 9.62
N ALA A 27 8.35 19.39 9.62
CA ALA A 27 9.09 18.48 10.50
C ALA A 27 8.89 18.85 11.97
N ASP A 28 8.93 20.13 12.33
CA ASP A 28 8.66 20.60 13.70
C ASP A 28 7.24 20.25 14.14
N TRP A 29 6.25 20.43 13.27
CA TRP A 29 4.87 20.02 13.55
C TRP A 29 4.74 18.51 13.74
N ALA A 30 5.42 17.73 12.88
CA ALA A 30 5.42 16.27 12.98
C ALA A 30 5.97 15.79 14.32
N LEU A 31 7.10 16.34 14.76
CA LEU A 31 7.71 16.01 16.05
C LEU A 31 6.79 16.38 17.24
N LYS A 32 6.14 17.53 17.18
CA LYS A 32 5.18 17.95 18.23
C LYS A 32 3.97 17.05 18.33
N ILE A 33 3.44 16.63 17.16
CA ILE A 33 2.30 15.71 17.09
C ILE A 33 2.69 14.34 17.63
N GLU A 34 3.83 13.80 17.19
CA GLU A 34 4.34 12.50 17.64
C GLU A 34 4.60 12.49 19.16
N ASP A 35 5.25 13.53 19.70
CA ASP A 35 5.51 13.68 21.14
C ASP A 35 4.19 13.73 21.94
N HIS A 36 3.20 14.50 21.46
CA HIS A 36 1.88 14.59 22.11
C HIS A 36 1.21 13.22 22.18
N TYR A 37 1.14 12.49 21.07
CA TYR A 37 0.47 11.18 21.04
C TYR A 37 1.26 10.10 21.78
N SER A 38 2.60 10.15 21.75
CA SER A 38 3.46 9.25 22.51
C SER A 38 3.28 9.41 24.01
N ARG A 39 3.22 10.66 24.50
CA ARG A 39 2.92 10.92 25.93
C ARG A 39 1.53 10.43 26.32
N LYS A 40 0.53 10.69 25.48
CA LYS A 40 -0.86 10.26 25.73
C LYS A 40 -1.00 8.73 25.81
N ARG A 41 -0.20 7.99 25.01
CA ARG A 41 -0.23 6.52 24.98
C ARG A 41 0.74 5.86 25.95
N GLY A 42 1.68 6.60 26.49
CA GLY A 42 2.73 6.07 27.36
C GLY A 42 3.79 5.23 26.63
N SER A 43 3.85 5.31 25.29
CA SER A 43 4.81 4.58 24.44
C SER A 43 5.08 5.35 23.14
N PRO A 44 6.27 5.19 22.53
CA PRO A 44 6.57 5.80 21.23
C PRO A 44 5.47 5.49 20.21
N THR A 45 4.91 6.52 19.60
CA THR A 45 3.78 6.41 18.68
C THR A 45 4.09 7.23 17.44
N PRO A 46 4.80 6.66 16.46
CA PRO A 46 5.02 7.28 15.16
C PRO A 46 3.71 7.66 14.50
N MET A 47 3.70 8.77 13.78
CA MET A 47 2.47 9.36 13.24
C MET A 47 2.57 9.56 11.72
N ASP A 48 1.54 9.10 11.02
CA ASP A 48 1.26 9.52 9.63
C ASP A 48 0.56 10.87 9.67
N ILE A 49 1.04 11.82 8.87
CA ILE A 49 0.49 13.18 8.83
C ILE A 49 0.16 13.56 7.39
N GLU A 50 -1.08 13.97 7.18
CA GLU A 50 -1.53 14.58 5.95
C GLU A 50 -1.49 16.10 6.07
N TRP A 51 -0.96 16.76 5.07
CA TRP A 51 -0.85 18.22 5.03
C TRP A 51 -1.23 18.78 3.66
N ALA A 52 -1.53 20.05 3.62
CA ALA A 52 -1.75 20.80 2.38
C ALA A 52 -1.12 22.18 2.45
N LYS A 53 -0.79 22.71 1.28
CA LYS A 53 -0.39 24.10 1.08
C LYS A 53 -1.47 24.82 0.32
N ASP A 54 -2.01 25.89 0.89
CA ASP A 54 -3.00 26.73 0.21
C ASP A 54 -2.37 27.47 -0.97
N GLY A 55 -3.01 27.38 -2.12
CA GLY A 55 -2.49 27.99 -3.34
C GLY A 55 -2.45 29.53 -3.29
N PRO A 56 -3.54 30.19 -2.88
CA PRO A 56 -3.63 31.65 -2.78
C PRO A 56 -2.73 32.27 -1.71
N THR A 57 -2.71 31.72 -0.51
CA THR A 57 -1.97 32.29 0.64
C THR A 57 -0.56 31.73 0.79
N GLY A 58 -0.30 30.51 0.28
CA GLY A 58 0.94 29.79 0.49
C GLY A 58 1.08 29.20 1.89
N GLU A 59 0.05 29.27 2.73
CA GLU A 59 0.05 28.74 4.09
C GLU A 59 -0.01 27.22 4.10
N LEU A 60 0.67 26.61 5.09
CA LEU A 60 0.66 25.17 5.32
C LEU A 60 -0.38 24.81 6.39
N PHE A 61 -1.05 23.69 6.19
CA PHE A 61 -2.05 23.16 7.10
C PHE A 61 -1.82 21.67 7.31
N VAL A 62 -1.92 21.22 8.57
CA VAL A 62 -2.08 19.81 8.89
C VAL A 62 -3.56 19.46 8.76
N LEU A 63 -3.87 18.47 7.93
CA LEU A 63 -5.25 18.07 7.65
C LEU A 63 -5.65 16.85 8.49
N GLN A 64 -4.73 15.92 8.70
CA GLN A 64 -4.95 14.70 9.46
C GLN A 64 -3.66 14.24 10.11
N ALA A 65 -3.78 13.63 11.30
CA ALA A 65 -2.72 12.88 11.94
C ALA A 65 -3.30 11.58 12.50
N ARG A 66 -2.65 10.47 12.21
CA ARG A 66 -3.03 9.13 12.69
C ARG A 66 -1.80 8.33 13.10
N PRO A 67 -1.90 7.42 14.09
CA PRO A 67 -0.81 6.52 14.41
C PRO A 67 -0.40 5.68 13.20
N GLU A 68 0.89 5.66 12.93
CA GLU A 68 1.48 4.79 11.92
C GLU A 68 1.49 3.35 12.45
N THR A 69 0.94 2.41 11.68
CA THR A 69 0.73 1.02 12.15
C THR A 69 1.55 -0.01 11.37
N VAL A 70 2.18 0.38 10.27
CA VAL A 70 2.80 -0.55 9.32
C VAL A 70 4.32 -0.51 9.37
N HIS A 71 4.92 0.68 9.35
CA HIS A 71 6.38 0.84 9.24
C HIS A 71 7.09 0.80 10.59
N SER A 72 6.44 1.26 11.65
CA SER A 72 7.02 1.31 12.99
C SER A 72 7.27 -0.07 13.62
N GLN A 73 6.59 -1.11 13.13
CA GLN A 73 6.77 -2.49 13.62
C GLN A 73 7.82 -3.28 12.83
N LYS A 74 8.39 -2.74 11.77
CA LYS A 74 9.40 -3.42 10.95
C LYS A 74 10.79 -3.10 11.46
N THR A 75 11.53 -4.10 11.92
CA THR A 75 12.98 -3.99 12.10
C THR A 75 13.59 -3.54 10.76
N PRO A 76 14.49 -2.53 10.74
CA PRO A 76 15.09 -2.03 9.51
C PRO A 76 16.07 -3.06 8.93
N VAL A 77 15.54 -4.13 8.36
CA VAL A 77 16.32 -5.14 7.64
C VAL A 77 16.10 -4.90 6.15
N LEU A 78 17.13 -4.41 5.48
CA LEU A 78 17.14 -4.35 4.02
C LEU A 78 17.28 -5.78 3.48
N ARG A 79 16.20 -6.35 2.97
CA ARG A 79 16.22 -7.63 2.27
C ARG A 79 16.41 -7.37 0.78
N VAL A 80 17.57 -7.77 0.25
CA VAL A 80 17.85 -7.71 -1.18
C VAL A 80 17.60 -9.10 -1.77
N PHE A 81 16.65 -9.20 -2.69
CA PHE A 81 16.35 -10.44 -3.39
C PHE A 81 17.04 -10.44 -4.76
N ARG A 82 17.69 -11.54 -5.10
CA ARG A 82 18.27 -11.78 -6.42
C ARG A 82 17.57 -12.97 -7.07
N LEU A 83 17.01 -12.73 -8.27
CA LEU A 83 16.43 -13.80 -9.07
C LEU A 83 17.56 -14.69 -9.61
N LEU A 84 17.68 -15.92 -9.11
CA LEU A 84 18.71 -16.88 -9.52
C LEU A 84 18.28 -17.66 -10.78
N LYS A 85 17.00 -17.99 -10.90
CA LYS A 85 16.44 -18.75 -12.01
C LYS A 85 15.05 -18.21 -12.34
N ARG A 86 14.76 -18.02 -13.61
CA ARG A 86 13.41 -17.67 -14.08
C ARG A 86 12.59 -18.94 -14.24
N GLY A 87 11.41 -18.97 -13.65
CA GLY A 87 10.37 -19.95 -13.92
C GLY A 87 9.45 -19.50 -15.06
N GLU A 88 8.43 -20.27 -15.31
CA GLU A 88 7.34 -19.87 -16.21
C GLU A 88 6.56 -18.71 -15.60
N VAL A 89 6.21 -17.71 -16.43
CA VAL A 89 5.40 -16.58 -16.00
C VAL A 89 3.94 -16.94 -16.21
N LEU A 90 3.21 -17.17 -15.13
CA LEU A 90 1.80 -17.57 -15.16
C LEU A 90 0.84 -16.38 -15.29
N ALA A 91 1.23 -15.22 -14.74
CA ALA A 91 0.45 -13.99 -14.82
C ALA A 91 1.36 -12.77 -14.66
N GLU A 92 0.99 -11.67 -15.30
CA GLU A 92 1.69 -10.38 -15.21
C GLU A 92 0.73 -9.26 -14.86
N GLY A 93 1.19 -8.29 -14.07
CA GLY A 93 0.39 -7.15 -13.65
C GLY A 93 1.25 -6.06 -13.00
N LEU A 94 0.60 -5.11 -12.35
CA LEU A 94 1.26 -4.02 -11.65
C LEU A 94 1.67 -4.46 -10.24
N ALA A 95 2.96 -4.40 -9.94
CA ALA A 95 3.48 -4.71 -8.62
C ALA A 95 3.06 -3.64 -7.59
N VAL A 96 2.71 -4.11 -6.40
CA VAL A 96 2.37 -3.32 -5.22
C VAL A 96 3.23 -3.81 -4.06
N GLY A 97 3.98 -2.89 -3.45
CA GLY A 97 5.00 -3.22 -2.45
C GLY A 97 6.33 -3.64 -3.08
N GLU A 98 7.35 -3.83 -2.23
CA GLU A 98 8.72 -4.16 -2.63
C GLU A 98 9.13 -5.58 -2.21
N ALA A 99 8.23 -6.29 -1.53
CA ALA A 99 8.49 -7.64 -1.05
C ALA A 99 8.26 -8.70 -2.14
N ILE A 100 8.91 -9.84 -1.96
CA ILE A 100 8.67 -11.07 -2.72
C ILE A 100 8.11 -12.10 -1.76
N ALA A 101 7.10 -12.82 -2.18
CA ALA A 101 6.54 -13.93 -1.40
C ALA A 101 6.30 -15.14 -2.30
N ALA A 102 6.21 -16.30 -1.67
CA ALA A 102 5.85 -17.56 -2.29
C ALA A 102 4.84 -18.29 -1.40
N GLY A 103 3.95 -19.03 -2.00
CA GLY A 103 2.92 -19.83 -1.31
C GLY A 103 2.04 -20.53 -2.32
N ARG A 104 1.26 -21.49 -1.87
CA ARG A 104 0.28 -22.18 -2.72
C ARG A 104 -0.78 -21.20 -3.22
N ALA A 105 -1.09 -21.26 -4.49
CA ALA A 105 -2.14 -20.43 -5.07
C ALA A 105 -3.53 -20.92 -4.64
N ARG A 106 -4.32 -20.02 -4.07
CA ARG A 106 -5.74 -20.25 -3.74
C ARG A 106 -6.60 -19.31 -4.55
N ILE A 107 -7.40 -19.89 -5.46
CA ILE A 107 -8.32 -19.14 -6.30
C ILE A 107 -9.67 -19.05 -5.60
N LEU A 108 -10.07 -17.82 -5.24
CA LEU A 108 -11.37 -17.56 -4.63
C LEU A 108 -12.16 -16.58 -5.51
N LYS A 109 -13.45 -16.85 -5.67
CA LYS A 109 -14.38 -16.02 -6.45
C LYS A 109 -15.24 -15.12 -5.58
N ASP A 110 -15.49 -15.53 -4.34
CA ASP A 110 -16.34 -14.84 -3.37
C ASP A 110 -15.66 -14.85 -1.99
N PRO A 111 -15.68 -13.74 -1.21
CA PRO A 111 -15.16 -13.74 0.16
C PRO A 111 -15.84 -14.75 1.09
N LYS A 112 -17.03 -15.23 0.76
CA LYS A 112 -17.71 -16.32 1.50
C LYS A 112 -16.98 -17.66 1.45
N GLU A 113 -16.05 -17.82 0.51
CA GLU A 113 -15.19 -19.02 0.40
C GLU A 113 -13.97 -18.95 1.33
N MET A 114 -13.91 -18.00 2.29
CA MET A 114 -12.74 -17.75 3.13
C MET A 114 -12.29 -18.98 3.94
N ASP A 115 -13.18 -19.88 4.26
CA ASP A 115 -12.84 -21.12 4.99
C ASP A 115 -11.91 -22.05 4.20
N ARG A 116 -11.83 -21.88 2.87
CA ARG A 116 -10.90 -22.60 2.00
C ARG A 116 -9.50 -22.02 2.01
N PHE A 117 -9.31 -20.79 2.54
CA PHE A 117 -8.04 -20.09 2.51
C PHE A 117 -7.22 -20.39 3.76
N GLN A 118 -5.98 -20.84 3.56
CA GLN A 118 -5.04 -21.10 4.64
C GLN A 118 -4.01 -19.96 4.77
N GLU A 119 -3.51 -19.76 5.97
CA GLU A 119 -2.46 -18.77 6.22
C GLU A 119 -1.19 -19.09 5.42
N GLY A 120 -0.63 -18.08 4.78
CA GLY A 120 0.56 -18.22 3.93
C GLY A 120 0.27 -18.62 2.49
N GLU A 121 -0.98 -18.83 2.10
CA GLU A 121 -1.34 -19.02 0.68
C GLU A 121 -1.30 -17.71 -0.10
N VAL A 122 -1.19 -17.79 -1.41
CA VAL A 122 -1.31 -16.68 -2.35
C VAL A 122 -2.77 -16.55 -2.76
N LEU A 123 -3.40 -15.44 -2.41
CA LEU A 123 -4.76 -15.16 -2.84
C LEU A 123 -4.79 -14.77 -4.32
N VAL A 124 -5.53 -15.52 -5.13
CA VAL A 124 -5.79 -15.21 -6.54
C VAL A 124 -7.28 -14.98 -6.72
N THR A 125 -7.66 -13.77 -7.14
CA THR A 125 -9.08 -13.42 -7.35
C THR A 125 -9.23 -12.40 -8.47
N GLU A 126 -10.45 -12.17 -8.93
CA GLU A 126 -10.70 -11.19 -10.00
C GLU A 126 -10.60 -9.74 -9.47
N THR A 127 -11.17 -9.48 -8.29
CA THR A 127 -11.15 -8.18 -7.62
C THR A 127 -11.38 -8.34 -6.13
N THR A 128 -11.05 -7.33 -5.32
CA THR A 128 -11.36 -7.30 -3.90
C THR A 128 -12.20 -6.10 -3.51
N ASN A 129 -12.93 -6.25 -2.40
CA ASN A 129 -13.66 -5.22 -1.69
C ASN A 129 -13.36 -5.36 -0.17
N PRO A 130 -13.90 -4.53 0.72
CA PRO A 130 -13.62 -4.60 2.15
C PRO A 130 -13.88 -5.98 2.80
N ASP A 131 -14.81 -6.77 2.28
CA ASP A 131 -15.11 -8.11 2.83
C ASP A 131 -13.95 -9.12 2.69
N TRP A 132 -12.98 -8.81 1.81
CA TRP A 132 -11.79 -9.64 1.58
C TRP A 132 -10.67 -9.40 2.61
N GLU A 133 -10.75 -8.34 3.39
CA GLU A 133 -9.66 -7.96 4.31
C GLU A 133 -9.22 -9.07 5.27
N PRO A 134 -10.12 -9.88 5.87
CA PRO A 134 -9.73 -11.00 6.71
C PRO A 134 -8.85 -12.06 6.00
N ILE A 135 -9.12 -12.31 4.71
CA ILE A 135 -8.31 -13.22 3.88
C ILE A 135 -6.98 -12.56 3.52
N MET A 136 -7.02 -11.30 3.11
CA MET A 136 -5.84 -10.55 2.70
C MET A 136 -4.80 -10.45 3.81
N ARG A 137 -5.22 -10.39 5.08
CA ARG A 137 -4.32 -10.38 6.26
C ARG A 137 -3.56 -11.68 6.45
N LYS A 138 -4.10 -12.82 6.01
CA LYS A 138 -3.49 -14.14 6.11
C LYS A 138 -2.65 -14.50 4.88
N ALA A 139 -2.80 -13.76 3.79
CA ALA A 139 -2.17 -14.06 2.52
C ALA A 139 -0.67 -13.76 2.54
N ALA A 140 0.14 -14.67 1.98
CA ALA A 140 1.55 -14.40 1.69
C ALA A 140 1.71 -13.37 0.56
N ALA A 141 0.83 -13.41 -0.43
CA ALA A 141 0.73 -12.44 -1.53
C ALA A 141 -0.70 -12.38 -2.07
N ILE A 142 -0.98 -11.34 -2.84
CA ILE A 142 -2.30 -11.12 -3.45
C ILE A 142 -2.13 -10.90 -4.95
N VAL A 143 -2.92 -11.61 -5.75
CA VAL A 143 -2.99 -11.44 -7.20
C VAL A 143 -4.44 -11.13 -7.59
N THR A 144 -4.65 -10.00 -8.27
CA THR A 144 -5.99 -9.66 -8.77
C THR A 144 -6.01 -9.51 -10.28
N GLY A 145 -7.03 -10.08 -10.92
CA GLY A 145 -7.23 -9.98 -12.37
C GLY A 145 -7.55 -8.55 -12.83
N ARG A 146 -8.16 -7.75 -11.96
CA ARG A 146 -8.53 -6.35 -12.20
C ARG A 146 -7.98 -5.44 -11.12
N GLY A 147 -7.88 -4.17 -11.48
CA GLY A 147 -7.47 -3.10 -10.58
C GLY A 147 -6.18 -2.44 -11.01
N GLY A 148 -5.91 -1.30 -10.42
CA GLY A 148 -4.70 -0.52 -10.60
C GLY A 148 -4.08 -0.17 -9.26
N ARG A 149 -3.10 0.75 -9.25
CA ARG A 149 -2.35 1.16 -8.05
C ARG A 149 -3.22 1.81 -6.95
N THR A 150 -4.44 2.23 -7.29
CA THR A 150 -5.43 2.83 -6.38
C THR A 150 -6.63 1.92 -6.13
N SER A 151 -6.60 0.66 -6.57
CA SER A 151 -7.64 -0.31 -6.27
C SER A 151 -7.64 -0.70 -4.79
N HIS A 152 -8.76 -1.20 -4.29
CA HIS A 152 -8.86 -1.71 -2.92
C HIS A 152 -7.74 -2.71 -2.59
N ALA A 153 -7.50 -3.69 -3.47
CA ALA A 153 -6.40 -4.65 -3.30
C ALA A 153 -5.04 -3.96 -3.10
N ALA A 154 -4.75 -2.94 -3.91
CA ALA A 154 -3.47 -2.24 -3.85
C ALA A 154 -3.32 -1.38 -2.59
N ILE A 155 -4.39 -0.74 -2.14
CA ILE A 155 -4.38 0.10 -0.93
C ILE A 155 -4.17 -0.79 0.29
N VAL A 156 -5.03 -1.79 0.47
CA VAL A 156 -4.98 -2.70 1.63
C VAL A 156 -3.69 -3.52 1.65
N ALA A 157 -3.20 -3.99 0.50
CA ALA A 157 -1.92 -4.71 0.43
C ALA A 157 -0.74 -3.86 0.95
N ARG A 158 -0.70 -2.55 0.62
CA ARG A 158 0.31 -1.64 1.18
C ARG A 158 0.15 -1.45 2.68
N GLU A 159 -1.06 -1.26 3.17
CA GLU A 159 -1.36 -1.11 4.59
C GLU A 159 -0.96 -2.35 5.39
N LEU A 160 -1.21 -3.52 4.85
CA LEU A 160 -0.83 -4.80 5.47
C LEU A 160 0.65 -5.17 5.28
N GLY A 161 1.36 -4.48 4.37
CA GLY A 161 2.72 -4.85 3.98
C GLY A 161 2.81 -6.19 3.23
N VAL A 162 1.71 -6.64 2.62
CA VAL A 162 1.63 -7.86 1.82
C VAL A 162 1.94 -7.51 0.35
N PRO A 163 2.88 -8.19 -0.33
CA PRO A 163 3.13 -7.95 -1.73
C PRO A 163 1.91 -8.31 -2.57
N ALA A 164 1.62 -7.49 -3.58
CA ALA A 164 0.52 -7.79 -4.48
C ALA A 164 0.86 -7.51 -5.95
N VAL A 165 0.20 -8.24 -6.84
CA VAL A 165 0.18 -8.00 -8.27
C VAL A 165 -1.27 -7.72 -8.66
N VAL A 166 -1.55 -6.50 -9.13
CA VAL A 166 -2.91 -6.08 -9.49
C VAL A 166 -3.03 -5.87 -10.99
N GLY A 167 -4.24 -6.09 -11.52
CA GLY A 167 -4.48 -6.00 -12.96
C GLY A 167 -3.83 -7.12 -13.78
N ALA A 168 -3.58 -8.27 -13.18
CA ALA A 168 -3.07 -9.47 -13.84
C ALA A 168 -4.22 -10.17 -14.59
N VAL A 169 -4.57 -9.65 -15.75
CA VAL A 169 -5.72 -10.11 -16.54
C VAL A 169 -5.61 -11.61 -16.83
N GLY A 170 -6.65 -12.35 -16.44
CA GLY A 170 -6.71 -13.79 -16.66
C GLY A 170 -5.99 -14.64 -15.59
N ALA A 171 -5.39 -14.05 -14.56
CA ALA A 171 -4.68 -14.78 -13.50
C ALA A 171 -5.52 -15.91 -12.87
N THR A 172 -6.81 -15.68 -12.67
CA THR A 172 -7.74 -16.71 -12.13
C THR A 172 -7.92 -17.93 -13.04
N ARG A 173 -7.42 -17.90 -14.27
CA ARG A 173 -7.47 -19.00 -15.24
C ARG A 173 -6.12 -19.58 -15.59
N SER A 174 -5.06 -18.74 -15.55
CA SER A 174 -3.71 -19.13 -15.92
C SER A 174 -2.91 -19.69 -14.74
N VAL A 175 -3.25 -19.29 -13.52
CA VAL A 175 -2.58 -19.81 -12.32
C VAL A 175 -3.25 -21.12 -11.91
N PRO A 176 -2.50 -22.22 -11.81
CA PRO A 176 -3.07 -23.49 -11.29
C PRO A 176 -3.32 -23.39 -9.79
N GLU A 177 -4.47 -23.93 -9.34
CA GLU A 177 -4.81 -23.93 -7.91
C GLU A 177 -3.98 -24.97 -7.17
N GLY A 178 -3.35 -24.56 -6.07
CA GLY A 178 -2.62 -25.45 -5.16
C GLY A 178 -1.14 -25.62 -5.45
N GLU A 179 -0.61 -25.00 -6.50
CA GLU A 179 0.82 -24.94 -6.80
C GLU A 179 1.53 -23.72 -6.21
#